data_693011d4981394fc398e83f0b891f1a7
#
_entry.id   693011d4981394fc398e83f0b891f1a7
#
_cell.length_a   1.000
_cell.length_b   1.000
_cell.length_c   1.000
_cell.angle_alpha   90.00
_cell.angle_beta   90.00
_cell.angle_gamma   90.00
#
_symmetry.space_group_name_H-M   'P 1'
#
loop_
_entity.id
_entity.type
_entity.pdbx_description
1 polymer ?
#
loop_
_entity_poly.entity_id
_entity_poly.type
_entity_poly.pdbx_seq_one_letter_code
_entity_poly.pdbx_strand_id
1 'polypeptide(L)'
;MQEYNPFEPPKSDDSADQLGSLVDASKGRRFGTFVVDYIGLVTFGGIIGIAIFVGLGEEVTKSLEGLPDLILGIPIALGYYVFFEGLFARTPGKWIFGTKVVCESGSLPTITQVVIRTLCRMIPFEAFSFFGDKGGWHDTIPKTRVVRVRG
;
A
#
# COMPACT_ATOMS: atom_id res chain seq x y z
N MET A 1 42.03 -15.50 -8.28
CA MET A 1 41.42 -14.20 -8.64
C MET A 1 40.27 -14.52 -9.56
N GLN A 2 39.02 -14.33 -9.09
CA GLN A 2 37.87 -14.45 -9.98
C GLN A 2 37.76 -13.14 -10.76
N GLU A 3 37.74 -13.26 -12.07
CA GLU A 3 37.61 -12.14 -13.00
C GLU A 3 36.18 -11.56 -12.90
N TYR A 4 36.07 -10.28 -12.58
CA TYR A 4 34.79 -9.58 -12.51
C TYR A 4 34.19 -9.44 -13.92
N ASN A 5 33.11 -10.18 -14.21
CA ASN A 5 32.36 -10.05 -15.46
C ASN A 5 31.14 -9.14 -15.24
N PRO A 6 31.16 -7.89 -15.74
CA PRO A 6 30.06 -6.94 -15.55
C PRO A 6 28.75 -7.33 -16.27
N PHE A 7 28.75 -8.35 -17.13
CA PHE A 7 27.60 -8.83 -17.88
C PHE A 7 27.07 -10.18 -17.35
N GLU A 8 27.61 -10.68 -16.23
CA GLU A 8 27.06 -11.88 -15.61
C GLU A 8 25.72 -11.54 -14.95
N PRO A 9 24.60 -12.22 -15.29
CA PRO A 9 23.34 -11.99 -14.63
C PRO A 9 23.52 -12.28 -13.13
N PRO A 10 22.88 -11.49 -12.25
CA PRO A 10 23.00 -11.69 -10.81
C PRO A 10 22.66 -13.14 -10.49
N LYS A 11 23.57 -13.82 -9.78
CA LYS A 11 23.41 -15.22 -9.41
C LYS A 11 22.10 -15.36 -8.65
N SER A 12 21.31 -16.34 -9.04
CA SER A 12 20.01 -16.67 -8.44
C SER A 12 20.07 -16.86 -6.90
N ASP A 13 21.24 -17.18 -6.37
CA ASP A 13 21.51 -17.33 -4.94
C ASP A 13 21.38 -16.00 -4.17
N ASP A 14 21.83 -14.87 -4.73
CA ASP A 14 21.74 -13.55 -4.06
C ASP A 14 20.29 -13.10 -3.84
N SER A 15 19.40 -13.47 -4.76
CA SER A 15 17.97 -13.19 -4.65
C SER A 15 17.31 -14.08 -3.59
N ALA A 16 17.69 -15.32 -3.48
CA ALA A 16 17.18 -16.27 -2.49
C ALA A 16 17.65 -15.90 -1.06
N ASP A 17 18.91 -15.49 -0.91
CA ASP A 17 19.47 -15.03 0.37
C ASP A 17 18.83 -13.72 0.85
N GLN A 18 18.54 -12.79 -0.07
CA GLN A 18 17.83 -11.56 0.25
C GLN A 18 16.36 -11.84 0.65
N LEU A 19 15.71 -12.82 0.03
CA LEU A 19 14.36 -13.26 0.39
C LEU A 19 14.32 -13.90 1.79
N GLY A 20 15.31 -14.73 2.13
CA GLY A 20 15.42 -15.38 3.44
C GLY A 20 15.69 -14.38 4.59
N SER A 21 16.25 -13.21 4.28
CA SER A 21 16.53 -12.15 5.27
C SER A 21 15.33 -11.21 5.53
N LEU A 22 14.28 -11.26 4.72
CA LEU A 22 13.11 -10.40 4.88
C LEU A 22 12.16 -10.97 5.94
N VAL A 23 12.10 -10.31 7.09
CA VAL A 23 11.19 -10.69 8.18
C VAL A 23 9.82 -10.06 7.94
N ASP A 24 8.78 -10.88 7.96
CA ASP A 24 7.40 -10.39 7.85
C ASP A 24 7.03 -9.48 9.02
N ALA A 25 6.24 -8.45 8.72
CA ALA A 25 5.73 -7.55 9.74
C ALA A 25 4.72 -8.27 10.65
N SER A 26 4.85 -8.08 11.96
CA SER A 26 3.92 -8.64 12.94
C SER A 26 2.49 -8.13 12.73
N LYS A 27 1.49 -8.91 13.15
CA LYS A 27 0.06 -8.55 13.06
C LYS A 27 -0.22 -7.18 13.71
N GLY A 28 0.40 -6.88 14.86
CA GLY A 28 0.27 -5.59 15.54
C GLY A 28 0.80 -4.40 14.73
N ARG A 29 1.95 -4.56 14.06
CA ARG A 29 2.50 -3.52 13.17
C ARG A 29 1.61 -3.29 11.95
N ARG A 30 1.07 -4.34 11.36
CA ARG A 30 0.12 -4.26 10.24
C ARG A 30 -1.15 -3.53 10.64
N PHE A 31 -1.71 -3.87 11.81
CA PHE A 31 -2.89 -3.19 12.35
C PHE A 31 -2.61 -1.71 12.65
N GLY A 32 -1.50 -1.39 13.34
CA GLY A 32 -1.11 0.00 13.59
C GLY A 32 -0.92 0.80 12.29
N THR A 33 -0.30 0.19 11.27
CA THR A 33 -0.18 0.79 9.93
C THR A 33 -1.56 1.09 9.34
N PHE A 34 -2.50 0.15 9.42
CA PHE A 34 -3.86 0.32 8.92
C PHE A 34 -4.57 1.50 9.60
N VAL A 35 -4.48 1.63 10.92
CA VAL A 35 -5.11 2.72 11.67
C VAL A 35 -4.53 4.08 11.25
N VAL A 36 -3.20 4.20 11.16
CA VAL A 36 -2.55 5.46 10.75
C VAL A 36 -2.86 5.79 9.29
N ASP A 37 -2.84 4.81 8.40
CA ASP A 37 -3.18 5.01 6.99
C ASP A 37 -4.66 5.39 6.81
N TYR A 38 -5.56 4.86 7.64
CA TYR A 38 -6.97 5.27 7.63
C TYR A 38 -7.13 6.75 8.02
N ILE A 39 -6.44 7.19 9.08
CA ILE A 39 -6.42 8.61 9.46
C ILE A 39 -5.83 9.47 8.33
N GLY A 40 -4.73 9.01 7.72
CA GLY A 40 -4.10 9.67 6.58
C GLY A 40 -5.04 9.80 5.38
N LEU A 41 -5.79 8.74 5.06
CA LEU A 41 -6.77 8.72 3.97
C LEU A 41 -7.93 9.70 4.22
N VAL A 42 -8.49 9.72 5.44
CA VAL A 42 -9.55 10.67 5.82
C VAL A 42 -9.03 12.11 5.73
N THR A 43 -7.82 12.37 6.22
CA THR A 43 -7.20 13.70 6.13
C THR A 43 -6.97 14.11 4.67
N PHE A 44 -6.46 13.22 3.85
CA PHE A 44 -6.24 13.45 2.42
C PHE A 44 -7.55 13.75 1.68
N GLY A 45 -8.60 12.97 1.94
CA GLY A 45 -9.94 13.19 1.41
C GLY A 45 -10.51 14.54 1.84
N GLY A 46 -10.33 14.93 3.11
CA GLY A 46 -10.73 16.22 3.63
C GLY A 46 -10.02 17.40 2.93
N ILE A 47 -8.71 17.28 2.69
CA ILE A 47 -7.94 18.29 1.96
C ILE A 47 -8.46 18.42 0.52
N ILE A 48 -8.75 17.30 -0.16
CA ILE A 48 -9.33 17.31 -1.50
C ILE A 48 -10.72 18.00 -1.47
N GLY A 49 -11.57 17.65 -0.50
CA GLY A 49 -12.88 18.27 -0.33
C GLY A 49 -12.80 19.78 -0.16
N ILE A 50 -11.89 20.26 0.69
CA ILE A 50 -11.64 21.70 0.89
C ILE A 50 -11.14 22.34 -0.42
N ALA A 51 -10.21 21.71 -1.13
CA ALA A 51 -9.71 22.23 -2.39
C ALA A 51 -10.80 22.33 -3.47
N ILE A 52 -11.71 21.37 -3.53
CA ILE A 52 -12.87 21.39 -4.42
C ILE A 52 -13.80 22.53 -4.01
N PHE A 53 -14.12 22.68 -2.74
CA PHE A 53 -14.98 23.74 -2.23
C PHE A 53 -14.44 25.13 -2.57
N VAL A 54 -13.14 25.36 -2.32
CA VAL A 54 -12.51 26.67 -2.57
C VAL A 54 -12.34 26.94 -4.07
N GLY A 55 -12.01 25.90 -4.87
CA GLY A 55 -11.73 26.06 -6.29
C GLY A 55 -12.95 26.04 -7.21
N LEU A 56 -13.94 25.22 -6.90
CA LEU A 56 -15.12 25.00 -7.75
C LEU A 56 -16.43 25.54 -7.14
N GLY A 57 -16.41 25.96 -5.89
CA GLY A 57 -17.53 26.58 -5.22
C GLY A 57 -18.53 25.59 -4.59
N GLU A 58 -19.49 26.16 -3.89
CA GLU A 58 -20.47 25.44 -3.07
C GLU A 58 -21.43 24.56 -3.89
N GLU A 59 -21.82 25.00 -5.07
CA GLU A 59 -22.77 24.25 -5.91
C GLU A 59 -22.20 22.90 -6.37
N VAL A 60 -20.93 22.89 -6.77
CA VAL A 60 -20.24 21.65 -7.16
C VAL A 60 -20.07 20.73 -5.95
N THR A 61 -19.69 21.28 -4.81
CA THR A 61 -19.55 20.52 -3.57
C THR A 61 -20.86 19.84 -3.17
N LYS A 62 -21.98 20.58 -3.18
CA LYS A 62 -23.32 20.03 -2.90
C LYS A 62 -23.73 18.93 -3.88
N SER A 63 -23.38 19.09 -5.16
CA SER A 63 -23.65 18.06 -6.17
C SER A 63 -22.86 16.77 -5.91
N LEU A 64 -21.63 16.90 -5.40
CA LEU A 64 -20.80 15.76 -5.02
C LEU A 64 -21.27 15.09 -3.73
N GLU A 65 -21.74 15.86 -2.74
CA GLU A 65 -22.33 15.34 -1.49
C GLU A 65 -23.57 14.45 -1.73
N GLY A 66 -24.26 14.65 -2.85
CA GLY A 66 -25.38 13.80 -3.27
C GLY A 66 -24.98 12.45 -3.85
N LEU A 67 -23.68 12.22 -4.11
CA LEU A 67 -23.19 10.95 -4.63
C LEU A 67 -22.96 9.94 -3.51
N PRO A 68 -23.15 8.64 -3.79
CA PRO A 68 -22.79 7.60 -2.84
C PRO A 68 -21.31 7.70 -2.43
N ASP A 69 -21.00 7.57 -1.15
CA ASP A 69 -19.65 7.65 -0.60
C ASP A 69 -18.63 6.76 -1.34
N LEU A 70 -19.11 5.64 -1.89
CA LEU A 70 -18.29 4.72 -2.64
C LEU A 70 -17.74 5.32 -3.94
N ILE A 71 -18.52 6.19 -4.61
CA ILE A 71 -18.14 6.82 -5.88
C ILE A 71 -17.00 7.82 -5.68
N LEU A 72 -16.99 8.55 -4.58
CA LEU A 72 -15.91 9.48 -4.23
C LEU A 72 -14.79 8.78 -3.47
N GLY A 73 -15.11 7.87 -2.59
CA GLY A 73 -14.16 7.17 -1.73
C GLY A 73 -13.17 6.30 -2.52
N ILE A 74 -13.63 5.60 -3.59
CA ILE A 74 -12.75 4.75 -4.40
C ILE A 74 -11.64 5.55 -5.09
N PRO A 75 -11.93 6.62 -5.87
CA PRO A 75 -10.87 7.42 -6.50
C PRO A 75 -9.91 8.06 -5.49
N ILE A 76 -10.42 8.55 -4.36
CA ILE A 76 -9.60 9.16 -3.31
C ILE A 76 -8.65 8.12 -2.70
N ALA A 77 -9.17 6.93 -2.38
CA ALA A 77 -8.36 5.84 -1.83
C ALA A 77 -7.32 5.34 -2.86
N LEU A 78 -7.73 5.16 -4.12
CA LEU A 78 -6.80 4.82 -5.19
C LEU A 78 -5.70 5.88 -5.33
N GLY A 79 -6.06 7.16 -5.38
CA GLY A 79 -5.11 8.25 -5.45
C GLY A 79 -4.11 8.22 -4.29
N TYR A 80 -4.60 8.07 -3.07
CA TYR A 80 -3.75 8.00 -1.87
C TYR A 80 -2.79 6.82 -1.91
N TYR A 81 -3.31 5.59 -2.07
CA TYR A 81 -2.46 4.40 -2.01
C TYR A 81 -1.56 4.25 -3.23
N VAL A 82 -2.05 4.54 -4.44
CA VAL A 82 -1.22 4.47 -5.66
C VAL A 82 -0.11 5.50 -5.62
N PHE A 83 -0.38 6.71 -5.13
CA PHE A 83 0.64 7.74 -4.97
C PHE A 83 1.73 7.29 -3.99
N PHE A 84 1.37 6.89 -2.78
CA PHE A 84 2.35 6.53 -1.76
C PHE A 84 3.01 5.16 -2.01
N GLU A 85 2.25 4.12 -2.29
CA GLU A 85 2.81 2.78 -2.53
C GLU A 85 3.47 2.67 -3.90
N GLY A 86 2.97 3.36 -4.92
CA GLY A 86 3.55 3.36 -6.27
C GLY A 86 4.90 4.06 -6.34
N LEU A 87 5.06 5.20 -5.65
CA LEU A 87 6.31 5.96 -5.67
C LEU A 87 7.32 5.49 -4.62
N PHE A 88 6.85 5.15 -3.42
CA PHE A 88 7.72 4.90 -2.27
C PHE A 88 7.66 3.45 -1.76
N ALA A 89 6.79 2.60 -2.33
CA ALA A 89 6.45 1.26 -1.80
C ALA A 89 6.04 1.28 -0.31
N ARG A 90 5.66 2.45 0.20
CA ARG A 90 5.31 2.70 1.60
C ARG A 90 4.27 3.79 1.70
N THR A 91 3.30 3.60 2.59
CA THR A 91 2.39 4.66 3.04
C THR A 91 2.96 5.37 4.27
N PRO A 92 2.41 6.53 4.67
CA PRO A 92 2.80 7.21 5.91
C PRO A 92 2.75 6.28 7.14
N GLY A 93 1.71 5.45 7.27
CA GLY A 93 1.63 4.47 8.35
C GLY A 93 2.77 3.44 8.28
N LYS A 94 3.16 3.00 7.09
CA LYS A 94 4.28 2.08 6.92
C LYS A 94 5.63 2.72 7.26
N TRP A 95 5.79 4.02 7.06
CA TRP A 95 6.99 4.74 7.50
C TRP A 95 7.08 4.76 9.03
N ILE A 96 5.99 5.08 9.72
CA ILE A 96 5.95 5.12 11.20
C ILE A 96 6.27 3.75 11.80
N PHE A 97 5.71 2.67 11.24
CA PHE A 97 5.90 1.31 11.75
C PHE A 97 7.11 0.58 11.18
N GLY A 98 7.94 1.22 10.35
CA GLY A 98 9.14 0.65 9.78
C GLY A 98 8.86 -0.59 8.93
N THR A 99 7.85 -0.51 8.06
CA THR A 99 7.46 -1.59 7.15
C THR A 99 7.49 -1.12 5.69
N LYS A 100 7.58 -2.05 4.75
CA LYS A 100 7.44 -1.80 3.32
C LYS A 100 6.72 -2.95 2.63
N VAL A 101 6.14 -2.66 1.46
CA VAL A 101 5.56 -3.68 0.59
C VAL A 101 6.64 -4.21 -0.34
N VAL A 102 6.67 -5.52 -0.51
CA VAL A 102 7.50 -6.20 -1.52
C VAL A 102 6.67 -7.29 -2.19
N CYS A 103 7.03 -7.65 -3.41
CA CYS A 103 6.53 -8.85 -4.06
C CYS A 103 7.05 -10.10 -3.33
N GLU A 104 6.46 -11.25 -3.59
CA GLU A 104 6.99 -12.53 -3.10
C GLU A 104 8.43 -12.77 -3.57
N SER A 105 8.82 -12.21 -4.72
CA SER A 105 10.20 -12.22 -5.23
C SER A 105 11.16 -11.28 -4.50
N GLY A 106 10.69 -10.45 -3.54
CA GLY A 106 11.51 -9.45 -2.85
C GLY A 106 11.62 -8.10 -3.59
N SER A 107 11.21 -8.02 -4.86
CA SER A 107 11.21 -6.79 -5.65
C SER A 107 10.12 -5.80 -5.19
N LEU A 108 10.20 -4.55 -5.67
CA LEU A 108 9.15 -3.57 -5.44
C LEU A 108 7.85 -3.96 -6.17
N PRO A 109 6.68 -3.67 -5.60
CA PRO A 109 5.40 -3.97 -6.24
C PRO A 109 5.22 -3.12 -7.51
N THR A 110 4.63 -3.70 -8.53
CA THR A 110 4.20 -2.98 -9.74
C THR A 110 2.97 -2.13 -9.43
N ILE A 111 2.71 -1.11 -10.26
CA ILE A 111 1.52 -0.26 -10.12
C ILE A 111 0.24 -1.10 -10.17
N THR A 112 0.17 -2.10 -11.04
CA THR A 112 -0.97 -3.03 -11.12
C THR A 112 -1.19 -3.76 -9.79
N GLN A 113 -0.14 -4.25 -9.16
CA GLN A 113 -0.23 -4.90 -7.86
C GLN A 113 -0.70 -3.92 -6.77
N VAL A 114 -0.23 -2.67 -6.80
CA VAL A 114 -0.68 -1.62 -5.86
C VAL A 114 -2.17 -1.31 -6.04
N VAL A 115 -2.65 -1.20 -7.28
CA VAL A 115 -4.08 -1.00 -7.59
C VAL A 115 -4.92 -2.17 -7.07
N ILE A 116 -4.53 -3.41 -7.39
CA ILE A 116 -5.23 -4.61 -6.89
C ILE A 116 -5.27 -4.63 -5.37
N ARG A 117 -4.16 -4.32 -4.70
CA ARG A 117 -4.09 -4.20 -3.23
C ARG A 117 -5.11 -3.21 -2.71
N THR A 118 -5.19 -2.03 -3.33
CA THR A 118 -6.11 -0.98 -2.91
C THR A 118 -7.56 -1.40 -3.08
N LEU A 119 -7.89 -2.02 -4.21
CA LEU A 119 -9.25 -2.54 -4.46
C LEU A 119 -9.63 -3.64 -3.45
N CYS A 120 -8.69 -4.55 -3.13
CA CYS A 120 -8.94 -5.57 -2.10
C CYS A 120 -9.26 -4.96 -0.73
N ARG A 121 -8.60 -3.85 -0.35
CA ARG A 121 -8.87 -3.16 0.93
C ARG A 121 -10.27 -2.53 1.00
N MET A 122 -10.92 -2.33 -0.13
CA MET A 122 -12.28 -1.78 -0.19
C MET A 122 -13.36 -2.85 -0.02
N ILE A 123 -12.98 -4.14 -0.05
CA ILE A 123 -13.92 -5.24 0.20
C ILE A 123 -14.32 -5.19 1.69
N PRO A 124 -15.64 -5.13 1.99
CA PRO A 124 -16.11 -5.19 3.37
C PRO A 124 -15.52 -6.42 4.09
N PHE A 125 -15.12 -6.23 5.34
CA PHE A 125 -14.52 -7.28 6.17
C PHE A 125 -13.10 -7.73 5.78
N GLU A 126 -12.47 -7.13 4.76
CA GLU A 126 -11.07 -7.43 4.43
C GLU A 126 -10.14 -7.23 5.63
N ALA A 127 -10.40 -6.20 6.47
CA ALA A 127 -9.66 -5.97 7.69
C ALA A 127 -9.65 -7.19 8.63
N PHE A 128 -10.67 -8.03 8.63
CA PHE A 128 -10.70 -9.26 9.42
C PHE A 128 -9.84 -10.38 8.81
N SER A 129 -9.50 -10.30 7.53
CA SER A 129 -8.62 -11.27 6.87
C SER A 129 -7.18 -11.25 7.43
N PHE A 130 -6.79 -10.15 8.13
CA PHE A 130 -5.52 -10.06 8.84
C PHE A 130 -5.35 -11.10 9.97
N PHE A 131 -6.44 -11.55 10.54
CA PHE A 131 -6.40 -12.54 11.63
C PHE A 131 -6.08 -13.95 11.11
N GLY A 132 -6.17 -14.18 9.79
CA GLY A 132 -5.75 -15.42 9.15
C GLY A 132 -4.23 -15.60 9.14
N ASP A 133 -3.78 -16.85 8.95
CA ASP A 133 -2.35 -17.19 8.98
C ASP A 133 -1.58 -16.76 7.72
N LYS A 134 -2.27 -16.51 6.62
CA LYS A 134 -1.68 -16.16 5.31
C LYS A 134 -1.61 -14.66 5.00
N GLY A 135 -1.93 -13.79 5.96
CA GLY A 135 -2.04 -12.34 5.72
C GLY A 135 -3.38 -11.94 5.10
N GLY A 136 -3.62 -10.63 4.90
CA GLY A 136 -4.86 -10.11 4.31
C GLY A 136 -5.00 -10.44 2.83
N TRP A 137 -6.23 -10.35 2.32
CA TRP A 137 -6.51 -10.55 0.88
C TRP A 137 -5.76 -9.58 0.00
N HIS A 138 -5.56 -8.34 0.46
CA HIS A 138 -4.78 -7.33 -0.24
C HIS A 138 -3.29 -7.69 -0.38
N ASP A 139 -2.77 -8.63 0.39
CA ASP A 139 -1.42 -9.17 0.24
C ASP A 139 -1.41 -10.43 -0.62
N THR A 140 -2.34 -11.35 -0.37
CA THR A 140 -2.37 -12.68 -0.99
C THR A 140 -2.73 -12.64 -2.48
N ILE A 141 -3.76 -11.86 -2.87
CA ILE A 141 -4.24 -11.79 -4.26
C ILE A 141 -3.18 -11.21 -5.21
N PRO A 142 -2.54 -10.05 -4.91
CA PRO A 142 -1.51 -9.49 -5.78
C PRO A 142 -0.12 -10.11 -5.58
N LYS A 143 0.00 -11.19 -4.79
CA LYS A 143 1.28 -11.87 -4.49
C LYS A 143 2.33 -10.91 -3.93
N THR A 144 1.95 -10.17 -2.91
CA THR A 144 2.80 -9.24 -2.19
C THR A 144 2.82 -9.57 -0.71
N ARG A 145 3.78 -9.03 0.01
CA ARG A 145 3.89 -9.16 1.47
C ARG A 145 4.40 -7.88 2.10
N VAL A 146 4.05 -7.66 3.36
CA VAL A 146 4.55 -6.55 4.15
C VAL A 146 5.69 -7.04 5.01
N VAL A 147 6.88 -6.50 4.76
CA VAL A 147 8.10 -6.87 5.47
C VAL A 147 8.57 -5.73 6.36
N ARG A 148 9.32 -6.10 7.41
CA ARG A 148 9.98 -5.13 8.28
C ARG A 148 11.21 -4.58 7.58
N VAL A 149 11.36 -3.26 7.59
CA VAL A 149 12.62 -2.63 7.19
C VAL A 149 13.56 -2.75 8.38
N ARG A 150 14.73 -3.41 8.21
CA ARG A 150 15.78 -3.34 9.21
C ARG A 150 16.18 -1.87 9.38
N GLY A 151 15.96 -1.35 10.58
CA GLY A 151 16.62 -0.15 11.06
C GLY A 151 17.97 -0.56 11.59
#